data_e7e6c77dca882cb3a385f848b3739f0c
#
_entry.id   e7e6c77dca882cb3a385f848b3739f0c
#
_cell.length_a   1.000
_cell.length_b   1.000
_cell.length_c   1.000
_cell.angle_alpha   90.00
_cell.angle_beta   90.00
_cell.angle_gamma   90.00
#
_symmetry.space_group_name_H-M   'P 1'
#
loop_
_entity.id
_entity.type
_entity.pdbx_description
1 polymer ?
#
loop_
_entity_poly.entity_id
_entity_poly.type
_entity_poly.pdbx_seq_one_letter_code
_entity_poly.pdbx_strand_id
1 'polypeptide(L)'
;KGISLEIYYHKPHAYNLDRMMKGMKASLEYNAKNFSPYQHKQARIIEFPRTQGTFAQSFANTIPFSEGFGFIANVDEENEDGVDYPFAVTVHEVAHQWWAHQVIGADVLGATMLSESMSEYVSLKVLEHQHGKAKMRTFLKEALDGYLMQRTFESKREKPLMYNDGQGYIHYQKGSMVFYALSDYIGEEK
;
A
#
# COMPACT_ATOMS: atom_id res chain seq x y z
N LYS A 1 -2.63 -5.88 25.55
CA LYS A 1 -3.52 -4.71 25.41
C LYS A 1 -3.77 -4.53 23.91
N GLY A 2 -5.05 -4.41 23.50
CA GLY A 2 -5.43 -4.24 22.10
C GLY A 2 -4.97 -2.89 21.51
N ILE A 3 -4.92 -2.83 20.17
CA ILE A 3 -4.69 -1.59 19.41
C ILE A 3 -6.07 -0.97 19.14
N SER A 4 -6.26 0.32 19.43
CA SER A 4 -7.47 1.07 19.04
C SER A 4 -7.39 1.40 17.55
N LEU A 5 -8.42 1.02 16.78
CA LEU A 5 -8.55 1.39 15.37
C LEU A 5 -9.65 2.43 15.22
N GLU A 6 -9.33 3.52 14.57
CA GLU A 6 -10.19 4.69 14.48
C GLU A 6 -10.27 5.20 13.03
N ILE A 7 -11.48 5.55 12.58
CA ILE A 7 -11.68 6.22 11.29
C ILE A 7 -12.50 7.49 11.55
N TYR A 8 -11.91 8.64 11.28
CA TYR A 8 -12.56 9.95 11.36
C TYR A 8 -12.99 10.36 9.95
N TYR A 9 -14.28 10.57 9.75
CA TYR A 9 -14.85 10.77 8.43
C TYR A 9 -16.04 11.75 8.45
N HIS A 10 -16.34 12.34 7.30
CA HIS A 10 -17.54 13.13 7.10
C HIS A 10 -18.77 12.20 7.00
N LYS A 11 -19.77 12.41 7.85
CA LYS A 11 -20.90 11.50 8.01
C LYS A 11 -21.55 10.99 6.71
N PRO A 12 -21.74 11.80 5.64
CA PRO A 12 -22.26 11.33 4.35
C PRO A 12 -21.32 10.38 3.57
N HIS A 13 -20.05 10.26 3.94
CA HIS A 13 -19.03 9.51 3.21
C HIS A 13 -18.74 8.11 3.79
N ALA A 14 -19.75 7.47 4.35
CA ALA A 14 -19.61 6.18 5.04
C ALA A 14 -19.55 4.94 4.13
N TYR A 15 -19.31 5.10 2.82
CA TYR A 15 -19.46 4.01 1.85
C TYR A 15 -18.44 2.87 2.03
N ASN A 16 -17.18 3.18 2.29
CA ASN A 16 -16.08 2.20 2.30
C ASN A 16 -15.45 1.96 3.68
N LEU A 17 -16.10 2.37 4.77
CA LEU A 17 -15.54 2.26 6.12
C LEU A 17 -15.18 0.83 6.50
N ASP A 18 -16.05 -0.13 6.18
CA ASP A 18 -15.81 -1.55 6.49
C ASP A 18 -14.62 -2.11 5.70
N ARG A 19 -14.44 -1.68 4.43
CA ARG A 19 -13.29 -2.05 3.59
C ARG A 19 -11.99 -1.51 4.18
N MET A 20 -11.98 -0.23 4.54
CA MET A 20 -10.84 0.43 5.16
C MET A 20 -10.51 -0.19 6.52
N MET A 21 -11.51 -0.44 7.37
CA MET A 21 -11.31 -1.11 8.65
C MET A 21 -10.77 -2.53 8.49
N LYS A 22 -11.25 -3.27 7.49
CA LYS A 22 -10.72 -4.60 7.14
C LYS A 22 -9.27 -4.51 6.69
N GLY A 23 -8.93 -3.51 5.85
CA GLY A 23 -7.56 -3.25 5.41
C GLY A 23 -6.61 -2.94 6.57
N MET A 24 -7.03 -2.07 7.51
CA MET A 24 -6.25 -1.77 8.72
C MET A 24 -5.94 -3.04 9.52
N LYS A 25 -6.95 -3.86 9.79
CA LYS A 25 -6.78 -5.11 10.55
C LYS A 25 -5.86 -6.08 9.85
N ALA A 26 -6.10 -6.34 8.56
CA ALA A 26 -5.32 -7.30 7.77
C ALA A 26 -3.84 -6.90 7.69
N SER A 27 -3.55 -5.61 7.45
CA SER A 27 -2.18 -5.11 7.38
C SER A 27 -1.49 -5.15 8.74
N LEU A 28 -2.16 -4.73 9.82
CA LEU A 28 -1.60 -4.80 11.17
C LEU A 28 -1.27 -6.25 11.59
N GLU A 29 -2.18 -7.20 11.32
CA GLU A 29 -1.97 -8.62 11.63
C GLU A 29 -0.79 -9.19 10.83
N TYR A 30 -0.76 -8.93 9.53
CA TYR A 30 0.31 -9.42 8.65
C TYR A 30 1.69 -8.89 9.09
N ASN A 31 1.80 -7.58 9.24
CA ASN A 31 3.06 -6.94 9.60
C ASN A 31 3.52 -7.33 11.02
N ALA A 32 2.60 -7.35 11.99
CA ALA A 32 2.95 -7.74 13.36
C ALA A 32 3.38 -9.20 13.48
N LYS A 33 2.84 -10.09 12.65
CA LYS A 33 3.20 -11.51 12.62
C LYS A 33 4.54 -11.75 11.93
N ASN A 34 4.80 -11.06 10.82
CA ASN A 34 5.93 -11.39 9.93
C ASN A 34 7.17 -10.53 10.18
N PHE A 35 7.04 -9.36 10.80
CA PHE A 35 8.17 -8.44 11.00
C PHE A 35 8.40 -8.12 12.48
N SER A 36 7.53 -7.28 13.08
CA SER A 36 7.71 -6.84 14.48
C SER A 36 6.40 -6.36 15.08
N PRO A 37 6.25 -6.31 16.41
CA PRO A 37 5.07 -5.74 17.04
C PRO A 37 4.82 -4.30 16.61
N TYR A 38 3.54 -3.93 16.47
CA TYR A 38 3.13 -2.56 16.23
C TYR A 38 3.52 -1.65 17.41
N GLN A 39 4.16 -0.54 17.12
CA GLN A 39 4.80 0.31 18.15
C GLN A 39 3.84 1.28 18.88
N HIS A 40 2.60 1.44 18.38
CA HIS A 40 1.62 2.37 18.95
C HIS A 40 0.42 1.64 19.56
N LYS A 41 -0.38 2.36 20.35
CA LYS A 41 -1.61 1.83 20.97
C LYS A 41 -2.85 2.09 20.12
N GLN A 42 -2.71 2.84 19.06
CA GLN A 42 -3.79 3.21 18.15
C GLN A 42 -3.27 3.33 16.72
N ALA A 43 -4.14 3.12 15.75
CA ALA A 43 -3.95 3.49 14.35
C ALA A 43 -5.22 4.17 13.88
N ARG A 44 -5.09 5.31 13.19
CA ARG A 44 -6.25 6.09 12.75
C ARG A 44 -6.13 6.52 11.31
N ILE A 45 -7.27 6.54 10.62
CA ILE A 45 -7.45 7.18 9.34
C ILE A 45 -8.24 8.46 9.54
N ILE A 46 -7.85 9.53 8.86
CA ILE A 46 -8.53 10.83 8.91
C ILE A 46 -8.84 11.27 7.49
N GLU A 47 -10.13 11.44 7.19
CA GLU A 47 -10.59 11.94 5.90
C GLU A 47 -10.15 13.36 5.65
N PHE A 48 -9.74 13.68 4.42
CA PHE A 48 -9.60 15.04 3.94
C PHE A 48 -10.26 15.22 2.56
N PRO A 49 -10.69 16.46 2.21
CA PRO A 49 -11.38 16.73 0.95
C PRO A 49 -10.50 16.48 -0.26
N ARG A 50 -11.07 15.88 -1.33
CA ARG A 50 -10.40 15.65 -2.62
C ARG A 50 -9.89 16.91 -3.31
N THR A 51 -10.38 18.08 -2.93
CA THR A 51 -9.86 19.37 -3.41
C THR A 51 -8.42 19.65 -2.96
N GLN A 52 -7.92 18.93 -1.96
CA GLN A 52 -6.51 18.96 -1.53
C GLN A 52 -5.64 17.92 -2.26
N GLY A 53 -6.22 17.11 -3.12
CA GLY A 53 -5.55 16.07 -3.88
C GLY A 53 -6.18 14.69 -3.67
N THR A 54 -5.78 13.74 -4.52
CA THR A 54 -6.26 12.36 -4.49
C THR A 54 -5.10 11.45 -4.10
N PHE A 55 -4.85 11.31 -2.80
CA PHE A 55 -3.77 10.50 -2.23
C PHE A 55 -4.11 10.09 -0.80
N ALA A 56 -3.31 9.20 -0.25
CA ALA A 56 -3.20 8.95 1.18
C ALA A 56 -1.74 9.11 1.60
N GLN A 57 -1.48 9.30 2.87
CA GLN A 57 -0.11 9.41 3.40
C GLN A 57 -0.04 8.91 4.83
N SER A 58 0.96 8.11 5.12
CA SER A 58 1.19 7.58 6.46
C SER A 58 2.07 8.51 7.30
N PHE A 59 1.57 8.89 8.47
CA PHE A 59 2.36 9.44 9.57
C PHE A 59 2.32 8.45 10.73
N ALA A 60 3.17 8.63 11.74
CA ALA A 60 3.15 7.78 12.93
C ALA A 60 1.73 7.67 13.51
N ASN A 61 1.16 6.46 13.50
CA ASN A 61 -0.20 6.10 13.94
C ASN A 61 -1.38 6.89 13.32
N THR A 62 -1.16 7.73 12.30
CA THR A 62 -2.19 8.60 11.72
C THR A 62 -2.04 8.67 10.21
N ILE A 63 -3.11 8.37 9.48
CA ILE A 63 -3.15 8.28 8.03
C ILE A 63 -4.20 9.26 7.48
N PRO A 64 -3.82 10.48 7.06
CA PRO A 64 -4.67 11.30 6.21
C PRO A 64 -5.00 10.55 4.92
N PHE A 65 -6.27 10.55 4.53
CA PHE A 65 -6.77 9.80 3.40
C PHE A 65 -7.80 10.63 2.63
N SER A 66 -7.59 10.81 1.32
CA SER A 66 -8.52 11.58 0.49
C SER A 66 -9.89 10.90 0.40
N GLU A 67 -10.95 11.70 0.54
CA GLU A 67 -12.33 11.23 0.37
C GLU A 67 -12.53 10.51 -0.96
N GLY A 68 -12.00 11.07 -2.05
CA GLY A 68 -12.22 10.57 -3.42
C GLY A 68 -11.54 9.24 -3.71
N PHE A 69 -10.47 8.92 -3.00
CA PHE A 69 -9.69 7.70 -3.19
C PHE A 69 -10.12 6.56 -2.24
N GLY A 70 -10.64 6.92 -1.09
CA GLY A 70 -11.10 5.98 -0.07
C GLY A 70 -12.61 6.02 0.15
N PHE A 71 -13.07 7.04 0.84
CA PHE A 71 -14.41 7.08 1.46
C PHE A 71 -15.56 7.04 0.48
N ILE A 72 -15.47 7.78 -0.65
CA ILE A 72 -16.50 7.87 -1.69
C ILE A 72 -16.10 7.20 -3.02
N ALA A 73 -15.00 6.47 -3.03
CA ALA A 73 -14.59 5.71 -4.21
C ALA A 73 -15.67 4.69 -4.57
N ASN A 74 -16.00 4.59 -5.85
CA ASN A 74 -16.89 3.56 -6.34
C ASN A 74 -16.11 2.25 -6.50
N VAL A 75 -16.51 1.22 -5.77
CA VAL A 75 -15.94 -0.13 -5.88
C VAL A 75 -16.99 -1.01 -6.54
N ASP A 76 -16.70 -1.47 -7.75
CA ASP A 76 -17.54 -2.40 -8.49
C ASP A 76 -17.30 -3.84 -7.97
N GLU A 77 -18.23 -4.34 -7.16
CA GLU A 77 -18.13 -5.67 -6.55
C GLU A 77 -18.37 -6.80 -7.57
N GLU A 78 -19.01 -6.50 -8.69
CA GLU A 78 -19.28 -7.48 -9.76
C GLU A 78 -18.08 -7.63 -10.70
N ASN A 79 -17.15 -6.69 -10.68
CA ASN A 79 -15.93 -6.75 -11.48
C ASN A 79 -14.86 -7.61 -10.80
N GLU A 80 -14.83 -8.89 -11.14
CA GLU A 80 -13.83 -9.82 -10.62
C GLU A 80 -12.38 -9.41 -10.93
N ASP A 81 -12.16 -8.61 -11.98
CA ASP A 81 -10.84 -8.09 -12.36
C ASP A 81 -10.54 -6.71 -11.74
N GLY A 82 -11.48 -6.17 -10.97
CA GLY A 82 -11.30 -4.89 -10.28
C GLY A 82 -10.42 -4.98 -9.04
N VAL A 83 -9.78 -3.86 -8.72
CA VAL A 83 -9.03 -3.68 -7.47
C VAL A 83 -9.85 -2.86 -6.48
N ASP A 84 -10.00 -3.38 -5.28
CA ASP A 84 -10.60 -2.64 -4.15
C ASP A 84 -9.57 -1.62 -3.61
N TYR A 85 -9.51 -0.45 -4.25
CA TYR A 85 -8.56 0.61 -3.86
C TYR A 85 -8.73 1.09 -2.41
N PRO A 86 -9.94 1.31 -1.86
CA PRO A 86 -10.09 1.64 -0.45
C PRO A 86 -9.44 0.64 0.49
N PHE A 87 -9.54 -0.66 0.18
CA PHE A 87 -8.87 -1.71 0.94
C PHE A 87 -7.35 -1.72 0.67
N ALA A 88 -6.93 -1.80 -0.59
CA ALA A 88 -5.53 -1.96 -0.98
C ALA A 88 -4.65 -0.80 -0.53
N VAL A 89 -5.12 0.45 -0.72
CA VAL A 89 -4.38 1.64 -0.26
C VAL A 89 -4.34 1.72 1.26
N THR A 90 -5.42 1.34 1.95
CA THR A 90 -5.38 1.26 3.42
C THR A 90 -4.32 0.27 3.90
N VAL A 91 -4.20 -0.88 3.25
CA VAL A 91 -3.15 -1.87 3.56
C VAL A 91 -1.76 -1.28 3.37
N HIS A 92 -1.53 -0.58 2.26
CA HIS A 92 -0.27 0.11 1.95
C HIS A 92 0.09 1.14 3.02
N GLU A 93 -0.82 2.06 3.34
CA GLU A 93 -0.56 3.10 4.33
C GLU A 93 -0.30 2.55 5.73
N VAL A 94 -0.97 1.47 6.11
CA VAL A 94 -0.68 0.79 7.37
C VAL A 94 0.68 0.09 7.35
N ALA A 95 1.10 -0.47 6.22
CA ALA A 95 2.43 -1.09 6.09
C ALA A 95 3.56 -0.08 6.33
N HIS A 96 3.37 1.18 5.97
CA HIS A 96 4.31 2.26 6.28
C HIS A 96 4.56 2.44 7.79
N GLN A 97 3.69 1.94 8.67
CA GLN A 97 3.96 1.97 10.11
C GLN A 97 5.18 1.11 10.49
N TRP A 98 5.60 0.20 9.58
CA TRP A 98 6.87 -0.55 9.65
C TRP A 98 7.88 0.04 8.66
N TRP A 99 7.52 0.12 7.38
CA TRP A 99 8.38 0.54 6.26
C TRP A 99 8.29 2.05 6.02
N ALA A 100 8.95 2.80 6.81
CA ALA A 100 9.21 4.22 6.93
C ALA A 100 9.21 4.69 8.39
N HIS A 101 8.46 4.01 9.31
CA HIS A 101 8.35 4.46 10.71
C HIS A 101 9.10 3.57 11.71
N GLN A 102 9.42 2.32 11.36
CA GLN A 102 10.33 1.47 12.13
C GLN A 102 11.63 1.23 11.37
N VAL A 103 11.55 0.95 10.07
CA VAL A 103 12.69 0.85 9.17
C VAL A 103 12.75 2.11 8.34
N ILE A 104 13.74 2.95 8.58
CA ILE A 104 13.92 4.24 7.91
C ILE A 104 15.12 4.14 6.98
N GLY A 105 14.95 4.50 5.71
CA GLY A 105 16.05 4.60 4.76
C GLY A 105 17.04 5.70 5.13
N ALA A 106 18.32 5.48 4.88
CA ALA A 106 19.32 6.52 4.97
C ALA A 106 19.11 7.60 3.89
N ASP A 107 19.71 8.77 4.04
CA ASP A 107 19.66 9.84 3.03
C ASP A 107 20.59 9.50 1.84
N VAL A 108 20.15 8.55 1.03
CA VAL A 108 20.87 8.04 -0.14
C VAL A 108 19.89 7.75 -1.28
N LEU A 109 20.40 7.66 -2.50
CA LEU A 109 19.60 7.20 -3.65
C LEU A 109 19.03 5.80 -3.38
N GLY A 110 17.80 5.59 -3.79
CA GLY A 110 17.12 4.31 -3.62
C GLY A 110 16.51 4.09 -2.23
N ALA A 111 16.65 5.02 -1.28
CA ALA A 111 16.05 4.92 0.05
C ALA A 111 14.53 4.63 0.01
N THR A 112 13.84 5.17 -0.98
CA THR A 112 12.39 4.98 -1.24
C THR A 112 12.03 3.50 -1.46
N MET A 113 12.98 2.65 -1.84
CA MET A 113 12.77 1.21 -1.91
C MET A 113 12.37 0.63 -0.53
N LEU A 114 12.95 1.12 0.55
CA LEU A 114 12.64 0.65 1.91
C LEU A 114 11.30 1.16 2.45
N SER A 115 10.76 2.24 1.88
CA SER A 115 9.44 2.73 2.23
C SER A 115 8.38 2.24 1.23
N GLU A 116 8.36 2.78 0.03
CA GLU A 116 7.29 2.54 -0.93
C GLU A 116 7.29 1.11 -1.50
N SER A 117 8.45 0.61 -1.97
CA SER A 117 8.47 -0.73 -2.57
C SER A 117 8.16 -1.83 -1.56
N MET A 118 8.60 -1.66 -0.31
CA MET A 118 8.28 -2.63 0.75
C MET A 118 6.82 -2.54 1.18
N SER A 119 6.24 -1.35 1.26
CA SER A 119 4.81 -1.19 1.59
C SER A 119 3.91 -1.73 0.48
N GLU A 120 4.26 -1.51 -0.78
CA GLU A 120 3.57 -2.12 -1.93
C GLU A 120 3.71 -3.65 -1.95
N TYR A 121 4.91 -4.18 -1.68
CA TYR A 121 5.10 -5.63 -1.56
C TYR A 121 4.22 -6.23 -0.45
N VAL A 122 4.18 -5.59 0.72
CA VAL A 122 3.29 -6.02 1.81
C VAL A 122 1.83 -5.96 1.40
N SER A 123 1.42 -4.92 0.65
CA SER A 123 0.07 -4.84 0.08
C SER A 123 -0.25 -6.07 -0.77
N LEU A 124 0.65 -6.44 -1.69
CA LEU A 124 0.47 -7.64 -2.52
C LEU A 124 0.36 -8.91 -1.66
N LYS A 125 1.17 -9.04 -0.59
CA LYS A 125 1.11 -10.22 0.30
C LYS A 125 -0.18 -10.26 1.11
N VAL A 126 -0.68 -9.14 1.60
CA VAL A 126 -1.97 -9.08 2.29
C VAL A 126 -3.12 -9.38 1.33
N LEU A 127 -3.07 -8.86 0.10
CA LEU A 127 -4.05 -9.19 -0.95
C LEU A 127 -4.04 -10.68 -1.29
N GLU A 128 -2.84 -11.30 -1.37
CA GLU A 128 -2.72 -12.76 -1.56
C GLU A 128 -3.39 -13.55 -0.43
N HIS A 129 -3.18 -13.14 0.82
CA HIS A 129 -3.81 -13.77 1.99
C HIS A 129 -5.34 -13.60 1.99
N GLN A 130 -5.86 -12.47 1.50
CA GLN A 130 -7.30 -12.19 1.47
C GLN A 130 -8.04 -12.86 0.31
N HIS A 131 -7.41 -12.95 -0.86
CA HIS A 131 -8.05 -13.34 -2.12
C HIS A 131 -7.49 -14.64 -2.71
N GLY A 132 -6.40 -15.15 -2.15
CA GLY A 132 -5.73 -16.35 -2.62
C GLY A 132 -4.78 -16.09 -3.80
N LYS A 133 -3.84 -17.02 -4.00
CA LYS A 133 -2.76 -16.91 -5.02
C LYS A 133 -3.30 -16.79 -6.45
N ALA A 134 -4.44 -17.39 -6.77
CA ALA A 134 -5.03 -17.30 -8.11
C ALA A 134 -5.40 -15.87 -8.52
N LYS A 135 -5.85 -15.04 -7.56
CA LYS A 135 -6.22 -13.64 -7.79
C LYS A 135 -5.02 -12.72 -7.99
N MET A 136 -3.82 -13.12 -7.58
CA MET A 136 -2.62 -12.29 -7.69
C MET A 136 -2.27 -11.91 -9.12
N ARG A 137 -2.69 -12.72 -10.11
CA ARG A 137 -2.51 -12.36 -11.52
C ARG A 137 -3.16 -11.01 -11.88
N THR A 138 -4.32 -10.71 -11.32
CA THR A 138 -5.02 -9.43 -11.52
C THR A 138 -4.19 -8.28 -10.94
N PHE A 139 -3.77 -8.38 -9.68
CA PHE A 139 -3.03 -7.32 -8.99
C PHE A 139 -1.64 -7.08 -9.61
N LEU A 140 -0.93 -8.16 -9.96
CA LEU A 140 0.37 -8.05 -10.63
C LEU A 140 0.24 -7.49 -12.04
N LYS A 141 -0.86 -7.81 -12.75
CA LYS A 141 -1.14 -7.23 -14.07
C LYS A 141 -1.36 -5.72 -13.96
N GLU A 142 -2.11 -5.25 -12.97
CA GLU A 142 -2.33 -3.83 -12.75
C GLU A 142 -1.03 -3.09 -12.45
N ALA A 143 -0.19 -3.64 -11.59
CA ALA A 143 1.14 -3.09 -11.33
C ALA A 143 2.00 -3.04 -12.61
N LEU A 144 1.97 -4.09 -13.42
CA LEU A 144 2.68 -4.15 -14.70
C LEU A 144 2.16 -3.12 -15.71
N ASP A 145 0.85 -3.03 -15.86
CA ASP A 145 0.22 -2.06 -16.78
C ASP A 145 0.55 -0.62 -16.36
N GLY A 146 0.50 -0.33 -15.05
CA GLY A 146 0.90 0.96 -14.50
C GLY A 146 2.37 1.28 -14.75
N TYR A 147 3.26 0.31 -14.56
CA TYR A 147 4.68 0.42 -14.90
C TYR A 147 4.88 0.74 -16.38
N LEU A 148 4.31 -0.06 -17.28
CA LEU A 148 4.48 0.09 -18.73
C LEU A 148 3.92 1.43 -19.23
N MET A 149 2.75 1.85 -18.73
CA MET A 149 2.16 3.12 -19.08
C MET A 149 3.06 4.30 -18.69
N GLN A 150 3.51 4.34 -17.43
CA GLN A 150 4.35 5.44 -16.96
C GLN A 150 5.73 5.42 -17.61
N ARG A 151 6.28 4.23 -17.87
CA ARG A 151 7.55 4.06 -18.59
C ARG A 151 7.50 4.67 -19.99
N THR A 152 6.33 4.64 -20.65
CA THR A 152 6.15 5.21 -22.00
C THR A 152 6.37 6.72 -22.04
N PHE A 153 6.05 7.42 -20.97
CA PHE A 153 6.19 8.88 -20.86
C PHE A 153 7.54 9.30 -20.25
N GLU A 154 8.35 8.35 -19.77
CA GLU A 154 9.62 8.64 -19.12
C GLU A 154 10.73 8.86 -20.15
N SER A 155 11.37 10.02 -20.12
CA SER A 155 12.50 10.37 -20.98
C SER A 155 13.87 9.94 -20.40
N LYS A 156 13.93 9.73 -19.10
CA LYS A 156 15.17 9.35 -18.42
C LYS A 156 15.39 7.83 -18.49
N ARG A 157 16.64 7.42 -18.55
CA ARG A 157 17.00 6.02 -18.41
C ARG A 157 16.61 5.51 -17.00
N GLU A 158 15.98 4.36 -16.96
CA GLU A 158 15.73 3.67 -15.69
C GLU A 158 17.03 3.33 -14.98
N LYS A 159 17.05 3.64 -13.68
CA LYS A 159 18.09 3.17 -12.77
C LYS A 159 17.65 1.85 -12.09
N PRO A 160 18.60 1.01 -11.66
CA PRO A 160 18.26 -0.08 -10.75
C PRO A 160 17.48 0.42 -9.54
N LEU A 161 16.58 -0.40 -9.00
CA LEU A 161 15.69 -0.05 -7.89
C LEU A 161 16.45 0.59 -6.71
N MET A 162 17.60 0.03 -6.35
CA MET A 162 18.47 0.51 -5.28
C MET A 162 19.17 1.86 -5.54
N TYR A 163 19.06 2.39 -6.76
CA TYR A 163 19.62 3.71 -7.15
C TYR A 163 18.55 4.62 -7.74
N ASN A 164 17.28 4.25 -7.59
CA ASN A 164 16.18 5.05 -8.13
C ASN A 164 16.14 6.43 -7.47
N ASP A 165 15.82 7.45 -8.27
CA ASP A 165 15.79 8.84 -7.88
C ASP A 165 14.57 9.53 -8.49
N GLY A 166 13.47 9.52 -7.76
CA GLY A 166 12.24 10.22 -8.11
C GLY A 166 11.39 9.63 -9.24
N GLN A 167 11.75 8.45 -9.77
CA GLN A 167 10.91 7.75 -10.75
C GLN A 167 9.87 6.89 -10.02
N GLY A 168 8.69 7.46 -9.74
CA GLY A 168 7.64 6.84 -8.93
C GLY A 168 7.28 5.42 -9.37
N TYR A 169 7.05 5.22 -10.66
CA TYR A 169 6.68 3.92 -11.21
C TYR A 169 7.74 2.81 -11.01
N ILE A 170 8.99 3.17 -10.71
CA ILE A 170 10.03 2.19 -10.38
C ILE A 170 9.84 1.70 -8.95
N HIS A 171 9.70 2.58 -7.98
CA HIS A 171 9.59 2.12 -6.58
C HIS A 171 8.18 1.66 -6.20
N TYR A 172 7.12 2.15 -6.82
CA TYR A 172 5.77 1.64 -6.60
C TYR A 172 5.52 0.34 -7.38
N GLN A 173 5.38 0.43 -8.70
CA GLN A 173 4.93 -0.69 -9.51
C GLN A 173 6.02 -1.74 -9.74
N LYS A 174 7.19 -1.33 -10.26
CA LYS A 174 8.29 -2.27 -10.54
C LYS A 174 8.85 -2.89 -9.26
N GLY A 175 9.03 -2.09 -8.20
CA GLY A 175 9.59 -2.53 -6.93
C GLY A 175 8.75 -3.62 -6.28
N SER A 176 7.44 -3.44 -6.20
CA SER A 176 6.54 -4.43 -5.63
C SER A 176 6.57 -5.77 -6.38
N MET A 177 6.55 -5.71 -7.73
CA MET A 177 6.65 -6.90 -8.57
C MET A 177 7.98 -7.64 -8.40
N VAL A 178 9.09 -6.90 -8.28
CA VAL A 178 10.43 -7.48 -8.08
C VAL A 178 10.49 -8.21 -6.75
N PHE A 179 10.01 -7.59 -5.66
CA PHE A 179 9.98 -8.24 -4.35
C PHE A 179 9.02 -9.44 -4.31
N TYR A 180 7.86 -9.33 -4.95
CA TYR A 180 6.92 -10.45 -5.03
C TYR A 180 7.53 -11.64 -5.80
N ALA A 181 8.17 -11.38 -6.96
CA ALA A 181 8.86 -12.41 -7.73
C ALA A 181 10.05 -13.01 -6.95
N LEU A 182 10.81 -12.18 -6.22
CA LEU A 182 11.90 -12.65 -5.38
C LEU A 182 11.39 -13.57 -4.28
N SER A 183 10.29 -13.21 -3.58
CA SER A 183 9.70 -14.06 -2.55
C SER A 183 9.16 -15.38 -3.11
N ASP A 184 8.61 -15.39 -4.32
CA ASP A 184 8.17 -16.63 -4.99
C ASP A 184 9.36 -17.53 -5.38
N TYR A 185 10.49 -16.93 -5.76
CA TYR A 185 11.68 -17.64 -6.20
C TYR A 185 12.52 -18.24 -5.06
N ILE A 186 12.73 -17.47 -3.97
CA ILE A 186 13.60 -17.92 -2.85
C ILE A 186 12.81 -18.50 -1.66
N GLY A 187 11.50 -18.34 -1.66
CA GLY A 187 10.61 -18.65 -0.54
C GLY A 187 10.49 -17.47 0.45
N GLU A 188 9.31 -17.33 1.02
CA GLU A 188 8.94 -16.22 1.89
C GLU A 188 9.66 -16.25 3.25
N GLU A 189 10.16 -17.41 3.67
CA GLU A 189 10.85 -17.59 4.96
C GLU A 189 12.36 -17.24 4.91
N LYS A 190 12.87 -16.80 3.76
CA LYS A 190 14.29 -16.46 3.54
C LYS A 190 14.49 -14.98 3.29
#